data_bb8867a00c11ed96cd95f14adab6cd67
#
_entry.id   bb8867a00c11ed96cd95f14adab6cd67
#
_cell.length_a   1.000
_cell.length_b   1.000
_cell.length_c   1.000
_cell.angle_alpha   90.00
_cell.angle_beta   90.00
_cell.angle_gamma   90.00
#
_symmetry.space_group_name_H-M   'P 1'
#
loop_
_entity.id
_entity.type
_entity.pdbx_description
1 polymer ?
#
loop_
_entity_poly.entity_id
_entity_poly.type
_entity_poly.pdbx_seq_one_letter_code
_entity_poly.pdbx_strand_id
1 'polypeptide(L)'
;MSVSLETKSIETSKGTADGMRLQWESFSLLLIGAPKGFLACCIFDIDMINQFGKPAALVESTPDKPIGTLDNMVTLTLMSVNPEGATLGLRPGMPVMEALELLF
;
A
#
# COMPACT_ATOMS: atom_id res chain seq x y z
N MET A 1 23.36 -13.58 1.39
CA MET A 1 22.10 -12.87 1.64
C MET A 1 20.97 -13.54 0.88
N SER A 2 19.87 -13.83 1.55
CA SER A 2 18.68 -14.40 0.91
C SER A 2 17.63 -13.33 0.71
N VAL A 3 16.99 -13.34 -0.47
CA VAL A 3 15.87 -12.48 -0.78
C VAL A 3 14.68 -13.36 -1.09
N SER A 4 13.54 -13.08 -0.47
CA SER A 4 12.30 -13.81 -0.77
C SER A 4 11.24 -12.82 -1.24
N LEU A 5 10.42 -13.28 -2.18
CA LEU A 5 9.29 -12.52 -2.71
C LEU A 5 8.01 -13.31 -2.43
N GLU A 6 7.09 -12.67 -1.73
CA GLU A 6 5.77 -13.22 -1.49
C GLU A 6 4.74 -12.43 -2.27
N THR A 7 3.83 -13.11 -2.92
CA THR A 7 2.70 -12.47 -3.59
C THR A 7 1.41 -13.03 -2.99
N LYS A 8 0.40 -12.17 -2.87
CA LYS A 8 -0.86 -12.57 -2.26
C LYS A 8 -2.01 -11.78 -2.89
N SER A 9 -3.07 -12.50 -3.23
CA SER A 9 -4.29 -11.87 -3.72
C SER A 9 -5.08 -11.32 -2.54
N ILE A 10 -5.56 -10.09 -2.68
CA ILE A 10 -6.35 -9.41 -1.65
C ILE A 10 -7.73 -9.15 -2.22
N GLU A 11 -8.73 -9.85 -1.69
CA GLU A 11 -10.09 -9.72 -2.17
C GLU A 11 -10.75 -8.46 -1.65
N THR A 12 -11.40 -7.70 -2.53
CA THR A 12 -12.21 -6.54 -2.16
C THR A 12 -13.59 -6.67 -2.78
N SER A 13 -14.52 -5.81 -2.40
CA SER A 13 -15.86 -5.82 -2.98
C SER A 13 -15.86 -5.39 -4.45
N LYS A 14 -14.78 -4.78 -4.93
CA LYS A 14 -14.65 -4.27 -6.30
C LYS A 14 -13.81 -5.15 -7.19
N GLY A 15 -13.07 -6.08 -6.63
CA GLY A 15 -12.17 -6.95 -7.38
C GLY A 15 -11.03 -7.45 -6.52
N THR A 16 -10.03 -8.05 -7.17
CA THR A 16 -8.87 -8.63 -6.49
C THR A 16 -7.65 -7.75 -6.71
N ALA A 17 -7.03 -7.31 -5.63
CA ALA A 17 -5.77 -6.56 -5.67
C ALA A 17 -4.59 -7.51 -5.50
N ASP A 18 -3.41 -7.10 -5.94
CA ASP A 18 -2.20 -7.90 -5.87
C ASP A 18 -1.26 -7.33 -4.81
N GLY A 19 -1.04 -8.10 -3.74
CA GLY A 19 -0.09 -7.73 -2.71
C GLY A 19 1.27 -8.35 -2.97
N MET A 20 2.33 -7.60 -2.66
CA MET A 20 3.70 -8.04 -2.78
C MET A 20 4.48 -7.71 -1.52
N ARG A 21 5.33 -8.64 -1.11
CA ARG A 21 6.25 -8.42 0.00
C ARG A 21 7.62 -8.92 -0.41
N LEU A 22 8.57 -8.00 -0.49
CA LEU A 22 9.96 -8.32 -0.75
C LEU A 22 10.71 -8.26 0.58
N GLN A 23 11.39 -9.35 0.93
CA GLN A 23 12.08 -9.44 2.21
C GLN A 23 13.51 -9.96 2.06
N TRP A 24 14.44 -9.31 2.74
CA TRP A 24 15.80 -9.83 2.91
C TRP A 24 16.27 -9.46 4.33
N GLU A 25 16.82 -10.46 5.00
CA GLU A 25 17.22 -10.33 6.41
C GLU A 25 16.04 -9.81 7.25
N SER A 26 16.20 -8.68 7.94
CA SER A 26 15.14 -8.09 8.76
C SER A 26 14.37 -6.98 8.06
N PHE A 27 14.61 -6.77 6.76
CA PHE A 27 14.05 -5.68 6.01
C PHE A 27 12.92 -6.16 5.09
N SER A 28 11.79 -5.44 5.06
CA SER A 28 10.66 -5.77 4.21
C SER A 28 10.14 -4.56 3.47
N LEU A 29 9.82 -4.74 2.19
CA LEU A 29 9.10 -3.77 1.37
C LEU A 29 7.76 -4.37 1.00
N LEU A 30 6.67 -3.64 1.26
CA LEU A 30 5.32 -4.10 0.98
C LEU A 30 4.58 -3.13 0.07
N LEU A 31 3.80 -3.70 -0.85
CA LEU A 31 3.09 -2.92 -1.85
C LEU A 31 1.82 -3.67 -2.27
N ILE A 32 0.72 -2.94 -2.43
CA ILE A 32 -0.54 -3.53 -2.91
C ILE A 32 -0.96 -2.76 -4.14
N GLY A 33 -1.02 -3.44 -5.28
CA GLY A 33 -1.40 -2.85 -6.56
C GLY A 33 -2.83 -3.19 -6.95
N ALA A 34 -3.48 -2.24 -7.61
CA ALA A 34 -4.80 -2.38 -8.17
C ALA A 34 -4.83 -1.68 -9.53
N PRO A 35 -5.91 -1.82 -10.34
CA PRO A 35 -5.89 -1.29 -11.71
C PRO A 35 -5.57 0.19 -11.85
N LYS A 36 -6.01 1.03 -10.92
CA LYS A 36 -5.81 2.48 -11.04
C LYS A 36 -4.57 3.00 -10.33
N GLY A 37 -4.01 2.25 -9.38
CA GLY A 37 -2.88 2.73 -8.62
C GLY A 37 -2.42 1.73 -7.57
N PHE A 38 -1.73 2.23 -6.55
CA PHE A 38 -1.14 1.32 -5.55
C PHE A 38 -1.01 1.97 -4.17
N LEU A 39 -0.90 1.12 -3.16
CA LEU A 39 -0.60 1.50 -1.78
C LEU A 39 0.75 0.90 -1.41
N ALA A 40 1.62 1.68 -0.76
CA ALA A 40 2.96 1.25 -0.40
C ALA A 40 3.23 1.47 1.08
N CYS A 41 4.17 0.73 1.64
CA CYS A 41 4.58 0.94 3.02
C CYS A 41 5.31 2.29 3.15
N CYS A 42 5.33 2.83 4.36
CA CYS A 42 5.82 4.19 4.61
C CYS A 42 7.33 4.38 4.41
N ILE A 43 8.05 3.34 4.04
CA ILE A 43 9.46 3.45 3.68
C ILE A 43 9.64 4.15 2.30
N PHE A 44 8.62 4.14 1.47
CA PHE A 44 8.65 4.82 0.18
C PHE A 44 8.45 6.33 0.37
N ASP A 45 8.99 7.12 -0.56
CA ASP A 45 8.83 8.57 -0.57
C ASP A 45 7.69 8.95 -1.50
N ILE A 46 6.67 9.61 -0.94
CA ILE A 46 5.49 10.01 -1.72
C ILE A 46 5.87 11.00 -2.84
N ASP A 47 6.87 11.84 -2.62
CA ASP A 47 7.31 12.80 -3.65
C ASP A 47 7.94 12.10 -4.84
N MET A 48 8.65 11.01 -4.62
CA MET A 48 9.19 10.20 -5.71
C MET A 48 8.09 9.47 -6.46
N ILE A 49 7.09 8.98 -5.73
CA ILE A 49 5.94 8.30 -6.31
C ILE A 49 5.13 9.24 -7.21
N ASN A 50 5.05 10.51 -6.84
CA ASN A 50 4.33 11.52 -7.63
C ASN A 50 4.85 11.62 -9.07
N GLN A 51 6.12 11.28 -9.29
CA GLN A 51 6.71 11.34 -10.63
C GLN A 51 6.15 10.30 -11.59
N PHE A 52 5.48 9.27 -11.07
CA PHE A 52 4.88 8.23 -11.91
C PHE A 52 3.50 8.60 -12.45
N GLY A 53 2.87 9.64 -11.90
CA GLY A 53 1.57 10.12 -12.36
C GLY A 53 0.41 9.18 -12.11
N LYS A 54 0.55 8.25 -11.16
CA LYS A 54 -0.48 7.28 -10.82
C LYS A 54 -1.03 7.55 -9.42
N PRO A 55 -2.32 7.27 -9.17
CA PRO A 55 -2.87 7.35 -7.82
C PRO A 55 -2.09 6.43 -6.86
N ALA A 56 -1.65 7.00 -5.76
CA ALA A 56 -0.87 6.24 -4.79
C ALA A 56 -1.00 6.83 -3.39
N ALA A 57 -0.74 6.00 -2.39
CA ALA A 57 -0.73 6.42 -1.00
C ALA A 57 0.26 5.57 -0.21
N LEU A 58 0.74 6.13 0.89
CA LEU A 58 1.59 5.42 1.83
C LEU A 58 0.75 4.97 3.03
N VAL A 59 1.02 3.75 3.49
CA VAL A 59 0.32 3.16 4.63
C VAL A 59 1.12 3.44 5.89
N GLU A 60 0.44 3.91 6.93
CA GLU A 60 1.06 4.26 8.20
C GLU A 60 1.48 3.02 8.97
N SER A 61 2.69 3.09 9.55
CA SER A 61 3.22 2.06 10.43
C SER A 61 3.58 2.70 11.76
N THR A 62 3.18 2.08 12.87
CA THR A 62 3.50 2.55 14.21
C THR A 62 4.17 1.42 15.00
N PRO A 63 4.85 1.73 16.12
CA PRO A 63 5.42 0.67 16.97
C PRO A 63 4.39 -0.34 17.45
N ASP A 64 3.15 0.10 17.68
CA ASP A 64 2.06 -0.77 18.12
C ASP A 64 1.45 -1.58 16.97
N LYS A 65 1.53 -1.04 15.76
CA LYS A 65 0.96 -1.68 14.56
C LYS A 65 1.95 -1.61 13.41
N PRO A 66 3.01 -2.43 13.47
CA PRO A 66 4.00 -2.47 12.39
C PRO A 66 3.38 -3.11 11.15
N ILE A 67 3.79 -2.66 9.97
CA ILE A 67 3.31 -3.26 8.72
C ILE A 67 3.79 -4.71 8.62
N GLY A 68 5.07 -4.96 8.54
CA GLY A 68 5.68 -6.29 8.56
C GLY A 68 5.15 -7.34 7.60
N THR A 69 3.84 -7.49 7.49
CA THR A 69 3.19 -8.48 6.64
C THR A 69 2.02 -7.85 5.86
N LEU A 70 1.61 -8.50 4.78
CA LEU A 70 0.45 -8.04 4.01
C LEU A 70 -0.84 -8.15 4.84
N ASP A 71 -0.95 -9.18 5.67
CA ASP A 71 -2.12 -9.34 6.53
C ASP A 71 -2.25 -8.19 7.53
N ASN A 72 -1.14 -7.68 8.05
CA ASN A 72 -1.16 -6.51 8.92
C ASN A 72 -1.44 -5.23 8.15
N MET A 73 -0.85 -5.10 6.95
CA MET A 73 -0.99 -3.90 6.14
C MET A 73 -2.45 -3.58 5.82
N VAL A 74 -3.25 -4.59 5.52
CA VAL A 74 -4.67 -4.36 5.17
C VAL A 74 -5.52 -3.92 6.36
N THR A 75 -5.01 -4.00 7.58
CA THR A 75 -5.72 -3.55 8.79
C THR A 75 -5.38 -2.11 9.17
N LEU A 76 -4.45 -1.48 8.46
CA LEU A 76 -3.92 -0.17 8.81
C LEU A 76 -4.64 0.95 8.06
N THR A 77 -4.15 2.17 8.23
CA THR A 77 -4.72 3.36 7.61
C THR A 77 -3.66 4.07 6.78
N LEU A 78 -4.10 4.97 5.90
CA LEU A 78 -3.20 5.74 5.05
C LEU A 78 -2.52 6.85 5.84
N MET A 79 -1.22 7.06 5.57
CA MET A 79 -0.43 8.14 6.16
C MET A 79 -0.44 9.38 5.27
N SER A 80 -0.19 9.20 3.98
CA SER A 80 -0.15 10.28 3.02
C SER A 80 -0.67 9.81 1.66
N VAL A 81 -1.15 10.77 0.86
CA VAL A 81 -1.80 10.49 -0.42
C VAL A 81 -1.26 11.47 -1.44
N ASN A 82 -0.98 11.01 -2.67
CA ASN A 82 -0.57 11.94 -3.72
C ASN A 82 -1.78 12.64 -4.34
N PRO A 83 -1.56 13.69 -5.17
CA PRO A 83 -2.68 14.42 -5.79
C PRO A 83 -3.59 13.53 -6.63
N GLU A 84 -3.06 12.59 -7.38
CA GLU A 84 -3.85 11.67 -8.20
C GLU A 84 -4.72 10.78 -7.34
N GLY A 85 -4.20 10.31 -6.19
CA GLY A 85 -4.97 9.54 -5.23
C GLY A 85 -6.08 10.36 -4.60
N ALA A 86 -5.79 11.61 -4.25
CA ALA A 86 -6.79 12.50 -3.68
C ALA A 86 -7.95 12.74 -4.65
N THR A 87 -7.66 12.81 -5.95
CA THR A 87 -8.70 12.97 -6.98
C THR A 87 -9.65 11.77 -6.99
N LEU A 88 -9.17 10.57 -6.65
CA LEU A 88 -10.02 9.37 -6.56
C LEU A 88 -10.76 9.27 -5.23
N GLY A 89 -10.48 10.15 -4.28
CA GLY A 89 -11.12 10.14 -2.97
C GLY A 89 -10.27 9.54 -1.86
N LEU A 90 -9.01 9.18 -2.12
CA LEU A 90 -8.12 8.71 -1.08
C LEU A 90 -7.79 9.85 -0.13
N ARG A 91 -7.70 9.56 1.17
CA ARG A 91 -7.38 10.57 2.19
C ARG A 91 -6.54 9.96 3.30
N PRO A 92 -5.64 10.76 3.90
CA PRO A 92 -4.93 10.30 5.10
C PRO A 92 -5.92 9.88 6.19
N GLY A 93 -5.61 8.78 6.88
CA GLY A 93 -6.47 8.22 7.90
C GLY A 93 -7.51 7.23 7.40
N MET A 94 -7.68 7.12 6.09
CA MET A 94 -8.62 6.17 5.50
C MET A 94 -8.12 4.73 5.69
N PRO A 95 -9.01 3.78 6.03
CA PRO A 95 -8.59 2.38 6.11
C PRO A 95 -8.09 1.84 4.76
N VAL A 96 -7.05 1.01 4.80
CA VAL A 96 -6.44 0.45 3.60
C VAL A 96 -7.47 -0.27 2.72
N MET A 97 -8.34 -1.10 3.31
CA MET A 97 -9.32 -1.84 2.52
C MET A 97 -10.32 -0.92 1.81
N GLU A 98 -10.70 0.19 2.44
CA GLU A 98 -11.57 1.17 1.81
C GLU A 98 -10.84 1.89 0.67
N ALA A 99 -9.58 2.22 0.88
CA ALA A 99 -8.76 2.86 -0.15
C ALA A 99 -8.59 1.96 -1.37
N LEU A 100 -8.37 0.65 -1.16
CA LEU A 100 -8.22 -0.30 -2.26
C LEU A 100 -9.44 -0.32 -3.17
N GLU A 101 -10.64 -0.22 -2.61
CA GLU A 101 -11.86 -0.21 -3.42
C GLU A 101 -11.91 0.98 -4.38
N LEU A 102 -11.33 2.11 -4.00
CA LEU A 102 -11.29 3.30 -4.85
C LEU A 102 -10.29 3.17 -6.00
N LEU A 103 -9.38 2.19 -5.94
CA LEU A 103 -8.36 1.99 -6.97
C LEU A 103 -8.82 1.04 -8.09
N PHE A 104 -10.03 0.57 -8.04
CA PHE A 104 -10.62 -0.23 -9.10
C PHE A 104 -11.48 0.64 -10.00
#